data_59bc74e9d960d6cbeff98ee6ca78d63b
#
_entry.id   59bc74e9d960d6cbeff98ee6ca78d63b
#
_cell.length_a   1.000
_cell.length_b   1.000
_cell.length_c   1.000
_cell.angle_alpha   90.00
_cell.angle_beta   90.00
_cell.angle_gamma   90.00
#
_symmetry.space_group_name_H-M   'P 1'
#
loop_
_entity.id
_entity.type
_entity.pdbx_description
1 polymer ?
#
loop_
_entity_poly.entity_id
_entity_poly.type
_entity_poly.pdbx_seq_one_letter_code
_entity_poly.pdbx_strand_id
1 'polypeptide(L)'
;MMRRSFFLFATALVLAACSTPQPQLGSDGKPLPRLYKIRPGDTGQIQFRMLDSVNSLRQAAGVSPVEFDAALNAAAATHSRDMSVQNRPWHFGSDGSSPIDRIQRVGYGGKLVGENISETYETELETLAAWMDRPDTKRVILAPDATKMGFSWLQEDNGKIWWTLVMGS
;
A
#
# COMPACT_ATOMS: atom_id res chain seq x y z
N MET A 1 -38.26 -68.38 -3.37
CA MET A 1 -37.81 -67.54 -4.46
C MET A 1 -37.75 -66.08 -3.94
N MET A 2 -36.53 -65.65 -3.57
CA MET A 2 -36.30 -64.26 -3.05
C MET A 2 -35.70 -63.36 -4.16
N ARG A 3 -36.45 -62.39 -4.61
CA ARG A 3 -35.97 -61.37 -5.56
C ARG A 3 -35.19 -60.28 -4.77
N ARG A 4 -33.90 -60.20 -4.99
CA ARG A 4 -33.04 -59.14 -4.51
C ARG A 4 -33.11 -57.94 -5.50
N SER A 5 -33.71 -56.84 -5.08
CA SER A 5 -33.68 -55.55 -5.81
C SER A 5 -32.38 -54.83 -5.47
N PHE A 6 -31.54 -54.61 -6.47
CA PHE A 6 -30.35 -53.75 -6.38
C PHE A 6 -30.78 -52.30 -6.62
N PHE A 7 -30.65 -51.42 -5.61
CA PHE A 7 -30.74 -49.98 -5.79
C PHE A 7 -29.36 -49.43 -6.15
N LEU A 8 -29.24 -48.92 -7.37
CA LEU A 8 -28.09 -48.16 -7.82
C LEU A 8 -28.26 -46.69 -7.33
N PHE A 9 -27.42 -46.27 -6.39
CA PHE A 9 -27.28 -44.86 -6.02
C PHE A 9 -26.34 -44.19 -7.03
N ALA A 10 -26.87 -43.32 -7.88
CA ALA A 10 -26.09 -42.45 -8.74
C ALA A 10 -25.68 -41.19 -7.94
N THR A 11 -24.42 -41.09 -7.58
CA THR A 11 -23.84 -39.91 -6.93
C THR A 11 -23.54 -38.88 -8.01
N ALA A 12 -24.33 -37.79 -8.07
CA ALA A 12 -24.06 -36.66 -8.94
C ALA A 12 -22.94 -35.80 -8.34
N LEU A 13 -21.77 -35.77 -8.96
CA LEU A 13 -20.67 -34.86 -8.62
C LEU A 13 -21.01 -33.46 -9.16
N VAL A 14 -21.33 -32.52 -8.29
CA VAL A 14 -21.48 -31.10 -8.64
C VAL A 14 -20.10 -30.48 -8.72
N LEU A 15 -19.59 -30.28 -9.93
CA LEU A 15 -18.37 -29.47 -10.19
C LEU A 15 -18.74 -27.98 -10.01
N ALA A 16 -18.36 -27.40 -8.87
CA ALA A 16 -18.37 -25.96 -8.66
C ALA A 16 -17.28 -25.33 -9.56
N ALA A 17 -17.67 -24.86 -10.73
CA ALA A 17 -16.79 -24.07 -11.58
C ALA A 17 -16.56 -22.71 -10.92
N CYS A 18 -15.33 -22.44 -10.44
CA CYS A 18 -14.88 -21.11 -10.08
C CYS A 18 -14.90 -20.22 -11.34
N SER A 19 -15.98 -19.47 -11.55
CA SER A 19 -16.05 -18.48 -12.61
C SER A 19 -15.14 -17.31 -12.26
N THR A 20 -13.96 -17.23 -12.88
CA THR A 20 -13.17 -15.98 -12.87
C THR A 20 -13.99 -14.91 -13.59
N PRO A 21 -14.18 -13.71 -12.99
CA PRO A 21 -14.91 -12.62 -13.64
C PRO A 21 -14.21 -12.27 -14.96
N GLN A 22 -14.93 -12.39 -16.07
CA GLN A 22 -14.40 -11.98 -17.36
C GLN A 22 -14.24 -10.45 -17.41
N PRO A 23 -13.14 -9.93 -18.00
CA PRO A 23 -12.97 -8.51 -18.17
C PRO A 23 -14.08 -7.93 -19.05
N GLN A 24 -14.69 -6.83 -18.61
CA GLN A 24 -15.62 -6.08 -19.46
C GLN A 24 -14.84 -5.46 -20.62
N LEU A 25 -15.33 -5.65 -21.84
CA LEU A 25 -14.72 -5.11 -23.04
C LEU A 25 -15.40 -3.80 -23.42
N GLY A 26 -14.60 -2.82 -23.84
CA GLY A 26 -15.07 -1.59 -24.48
C GLY A 26 -15.61 -1.82 -25.88
N SER A 27 -16.16 -0.79 -26.48
CA SER A 27 -16.67 -0.81 -27.88
C SER A 27 -15.59 -1.11 -28.93
N ASP A 28 -14.31 -0.94 -28.55
CA ASP A 28 -13.13 -1.25 -29.38
C ASP A 28 -12.61 -2.69 -29.16
N GLY A 29 -13.34 -3.52 -28.40
CA GLY A 29 -12.98 -4.91 -28.08
C GLY A 29 -11.81 -5.05 -27.09
N LYS A 30 -11.30 -3.96 -26.52
CA LYS A 30 -10.25 -3.99 -25.49
C LYS A 30 -10.85 -4.05 -24.09
N PRO A 31 -10.16 -4.67 -23.12
CA PRO A 31 -10.59 -4.61 -21.73
C PRO A 31 -10.74 -3.16 -21.26
N LEU A 32 -11.87 -2.85 -20.63
CA LEU A 32 -12.03 -1.54 -19.99
C LEU A 32 -10.99 -1.41 -18.87
N PRO A 33 -10.39 -0.21 -18.68
CA PRO A 33 -9.52 0.07 -17.56
C PRO A 33 -10.27 -0.25 -16.27
N ARG A 34 -9.66 -1.09 -15.42
CA ARG A 34 -10.19 -1.36 -14.09
C ARG A 34 -9.50 -0.45 -13.11
N LEU A 35 -10.29 0.29 -12.36
CA LEU A 35 -9.75 1.01 -11.21
C LEU A 35 -9.08 0.01 -10.26
N TYR A 36 -7.81 0.27 -9.94
CA TYR A 36 -7.12 -0.46 -8.89
C TYR A 36 -7.83 -0.20 -7.57
N LYS A 37 -8.31 -1.25 -6.92
CA LYS A 37 -8.97 -1.15 -5.60
C LYS A 37 -8.20 -1.93 -4.57
N ILE A 38 -7.73 -1.21 -3.55
CA ILE A 38 -7.11 -1.80 -2.37
C ILE A 38 -8.23 -2.30 -1.46
N ARG A 39 -8.22 -3.61 -1.17
CA ARG A 39 -9.17 -4.21 -0.24
C ARG A 39 -8.60 -4.18 1.18
N PRO A 40 -9.45 -4.18 2.22
CA PRO A 40 -8.96 -4.22 3.61
C PRO A 40 -8.01 -5.38 3.92
N GLY A 41 -8.20 -6.54 3.28
CA GLY A 41 -7.31 -7.70 3.43
C GLY A 41 -5.94 -7.57 2.76
N ASP A 42 -5.75 -6.61 1.86
CA ASP A 42 -4.50 -6.43 1.10
C ASP A 42 -3.46 -5.61 1.89
N THR A 43 -3.87 -4.95 2.99
CA THR A 43 -3.05 -4.00 3.74
C THR A 43 -1.69 -4.57 4.16
N GLY A 44 -1.71 -5.72 4.84
CA GLY A 44 -0.46 -6.34 5.31
C GLY A 44 0.47 -6.74 4.17
N GLN A 45 -0.09 -7.21 3.06
CA GLN A 45 0.69 -7.61 1.89
C GLN A 45 1.31 -6.40 1.17
N ILE A 46 0.57 -5.29 1.03
CA ILE A 46 1.07 -4.05 0.45
C ILE A 46 2.21 -3.49 1.31
N GLN A 47 2.02 -3.43 2.63
CA GLN A 47 3.06 -2.96 3.56
C GLN A 47 4.29 -3.83 3.53
N PHE A 48 4.12 -5.16 3.49
CA PHE A 48 5.24 -6.10 3.41
C PHE A 48 6.02 -5.91 2.10
N ARG A 49 5.35 -5.81 0.95
CA ARG A 49 6.01 -5.58 -0.35
C ARG A 49 6.76 -4.25 -0.37
N MET A 50 6.18 -3.19 0.19
CA MET A 50 6.86 -1.89 0.30
C MET A 50 8.12 -1.99 1.16
N LEU A 51 8.05 -2.59 2.34
CA LEU A 51 9.20 -2.78 3.23
C LEU A 51 10.30 -3.61 2.57
N ASP A 52 9.95 -4.74 1.97
CA ASP A 52 10.88 -5.64 1.29
C ASP A 52 11.58 -4.93 0.12
N SER A 53 10.82 -4.19 -0.69
CA SER A 53 11.36 -3.43 -1.82
C SER A 53 12.27 -2.28 -1.37
N VAL A 54 11.89 -1.53 -0.33
CA VAL A 54 12.73 -0.49 0.28
C VAL A 54 14.03 -1.10 0.79
N ASN A 55 13.96 -2.22 1.52
CA ASN A 55 15.15 -2.88 2.06
C ASN A 55 16.05 -3.47 0.98
N SER A 56 15.50 -3.98 -0.11
CA SER A 56 16.26 -4.42 -1.28
C SER A 56 17.04 -3.26 -1.93
N LEU A 57 16.40 -2.09 -2.09
CA LEU A 57 17.04 -0.88 -2.61
C LEU A 57 18.13 -0.35 -1.66
N ARG A 58 17.87 -0.36 -0.36
CA ARG A 58 18.82 0.04 0.69
C ARG A 58 20.03 -0.88 0.71
N GLN A 59 19.83 -2.19 0.64
CA GLN A 59 20.91 -3.18 0.53
C GLN A 59 21.76 -2.94 -0.72
N ALA A 60 21.14 -2.71 -1.88
CA ALA A 60 21.84 -2.40 -3.12
C ALA A 60 22.66 -1.10 -3.03
N ALA A 61 22.23 -0.15 -2.20
CA ALA A 61 22.93 1.10 -1.92
C ALA A 61 23.96 0.99 -0.78
N GLY A 62 24.11 -0.16 -0.15
CA GLY A 62 25.07 -0.39 0.95
C GLY A 62 24.66 0.25 2.28
N VAL A 63 23.37 0.54 2.49
CA VAL A 63 22.85 1.08 3.75
C VAL A 63 22.02 0.05 4.52
N SER A 64 21.96 0.18 5.84
CA SER A 64 21.27 -0.76 6.72
C SER A 64 19.76 -0.85 6.42
N PRO A 65 19.14 -2.02 6.58
CA PRO A 65 17.70 -2.16 6.43
C PRO A 65 16.94 -1.37 7.50
N VAL A 66 15.70 -1.07 7.21
CA VAL A 66 14.74 -0.45 8.14
C VAL A 66 13.68 -1.47 8.55
N GLU A 67 13.01 -1.20 9.68
CA GLU A 67 11.89 -2.00 10.19
C GLU A 67 10.62 -1.16 10.21
N PHE A 68 9.46 -1.81 10.13
CA PHE A 68 8.18 -1.13 10.34
C PHE A 68 8.05 -0.66 11.79
N ASP A 69 7.56 0.57 11.94
CA ASP A 69 7.19 1.15 13.23
C ASP A 69 5.71 1.56 13.23
N ALA A 70 5.00 1.14 14.28
CA ALA A 70 3.55 1.37 14.38
C ALA A 70 3.20 2.86 14.54
N ALA A 71 4.02 3.62 15.25
CA ALA A 71 3.80 5.06 15.45
C ALA A 71 4.05 5.82 14.14
N LEU A 72 5.14 5.52 13.42
CA LEU A 72 5.39 6.10 12.10
C LEU A 72 4.29 5.72 11.10
N ASN A 73 3.77 4.49 11.16
CA ASN A 73 2.67 4.06 10.32
C ASN A 73 1.37 4.83 10.63
N ALA A 74 1.08 5.10 11.91
CA ALA A 74 -0.06 5.92 12.32
C ALA A 74 0.09 7.38 11.87
N ALA A 75 1.30 7.94 11.92
CA ALA A 75 1.60 9.27 11.38
C ALA A 75 1.36 9.33 9.86
N ALA A 76 1.84 8.32 9.12
CA ALA A 76 1.63 8.20 7.68
C ALA A 76 0.13 8.09 7.33
N ALA A 77 -0.64 7.27 8.07
CA ALA A 77 -2.08 7.12 7.86
C ALA A 77 -2.85 8.43 8.11
N THR A 78 -2.47 9.16 9.15
CA THR A 78 -3.04 10.48 9.44
C THR A 78 -2.77 11.44 8.29
N HIS A 79 -1.54 11.48 7.80
CA HIS A 79 -1.16 12.41 6.73
C HIS A 79 -1.81 12.08 5.38
N SER A 80 -1.93 10.80 5.03
CA SER A 80 -2.65 10.40 3.81
C SER A 80 -4.11 10.89 3.84
N ARG A 81 -4.76 10.84 5.02
CA ARG A 81 -6.11 11.39 5.21
C ARG A 81 -6.13 12.91 5.11
N ASP A 82 -5.17 13.60 5.72
CA ASP A 82 -5.06 15.05 5.65
C ASP A 82 -4.87 15.56 4.22
N MET A 83 -4.04 14.90 3.43
CA MET A 83 -3.87 15.24 2.00
C MET A 83 -5.17 15.08 1.21
N SER A 84 -5.93 14.00 1.46
CA SER A 84 -7.24 13.80 0.83
C SER A 84 -8.23 14.90 1.22
N VAL A 85 -8.35 15.22 2.50
CA VAL A 85 -9.24 16.31 3.00
C VAL A 85 -8.89 17.65 2.37
N GLN A 86 -7.60 17.95 2.22
CA GLN A 86 -7.13 19.20 1.60
C GLN A 86 -7.12 19.16 0.08
N ASN A 87 -7.31 17.96 -0.51
CA ASN A 87 -7.11 17.67 -1.93
C ASN A 87 -5.76 18.23 -2.44
N ARG A 88 -4.71 18.03 -1.65
CA ARG A 88 -3.39 18.63 -1.91
C ARG A 88 -2.25 17.72 -1.43
N PRO A 89 -1.29 17.34 -2.31
CA PRO A 89 -0.11 16.56 -1.95
C PRO A 89 1.00 17.48 -1.40
N TRP A 90 0.94 17.81 -0.14
CA TRP A 90 1.96 18.61 0.53
C TRP A 90 2.21 18.10 1.96
N HIS A 91 3.30 18.53 2.58
CA HIS A 91 3.79 17.97 3.84
C HIS A 91 3.08 18.47 5.11
N PHE A 92 2.18 19.44 5.02
CA PHE A 92 1.46 19.95 6.19
C PHE A 92 0.08 19.36 6.32
N GLY A 93 -0.32 19.02 7.55
CA GLY A 93 -1.64 18.53 7.88
C GLY A 93 -2.74 19.58 7.68
N SER A 94 -4.00 19.16 7.66
CA SER A 94 -5.17 20.02 7.57
C SER A 94 -5.28 21.00 8.75
N ASP A 95 -4.63 20.69 9.86
CA ASP A 95 -4.52 21.50 11.07
C ASP A 95 -3.21 22.34 11.12
N GLY A 96 -2.45 22.35 10.03
CA GLY A 96 -1.16 23.04 9.92
C GLY A 96 0.03 22.28 10.53
N SER A 97 -0.17 21.05 11.02
CA SER A 97 0.91 20.26 11.61
C SER A 97 1.97 19.88 10.59
N SER A 98 3.23 19.98 10.99
CA SER A 98 4.38 19.47 10.24
C SER A 98 4.52 17.95 10.38
N PRO A 99 5.35 17.29 9.56
CA PRO A 99 5.70 15.86 9.77
C PRO A 99 6.27 15.58 11.17
N ILE A 100 7.05 16.51 11.73
CA ILE A 100 7.61 16.40 13.10
C ILE A 100 6.48 16.40 14.13
N ASP A 101 5.54 17.33 14.03
CA ASP A 101 4.40 17.39 14.95
C ASP A 101 3.58 16.10 14.91
N ARG A 102 3.41 15.51 13.70
CA ARG A 102 2.65 14.27 13.54
C ARG A 102 3.30 13.09 14.22
N ILE A 103 4.62 12.88 14.04
CA ILE A 103 5.32 11.77 14.70
C ILE A 103 5.36 11.93 16.23
N GLN A 104 5.45 13.15 16.75
CA GLN A 104 5.39 13.44 18.18
C GLN A 104 4.00 13.12 18.75
N ARG A 105 2.93 13.51 18.07
CA ARG A 105 1.54 13.24 18.50
C ARG A 105 1.21 11.76 18.62
N VAL A 106 1.83 10.92 17.80
CA VAL A 106 1.66 9.46 17.87
C VAL A 106 2.65 8.79 18.83
N GLY A 107 3.46 9.55 19.53
CA GLY A 107 4.40 9.06 20.55
C GLY A 107 5.65 8.38 19.96
N TYR A 108 6.05 8.71 18.74
CA TYR A 108 7.32 8.21 18.21
C TYR A 108 8.50 8.80 18.98
N GLY A 109 9.31 7.91 19.58
CA GLY A 109 10.41 8.34 20.46
C GLY A 109 11.72 8.69 19.72
N GLY A 110 11.81 8.44 18.43
CA GLY A 110 12.97 8.74 17.60
C GLY A 110 12.86 10.10 16.89
N LYS A 111 13.70 10.30 15.88
CA LYS A 111 13.71 11.54 15.08
C LYS A 111 13.13 11.29 13.70
N LEU A 112 12.48 12.29 13.13
CA LEU A 112 12.10 12.27 11.72
C LEU A 112 13.36 12.35 10.85
N VAL A 113 13.51 11.39 9.94
CA VAL A 113 14.55 11.42 8.89
C VAL A 113 13.99 12.05 7.62
N GLY A 114 12.75 11.76 7.27
CA GLY A 114 12.07 12.38 6.13
C GLY A 114 10.70 11.77 5.86
N GLU A 115 9.98 12.40 4.93
CA GLU A 115 8.65 12.00 4.50
C GLU A 115 8.56 12.09 2.98
N ASN A 116 8.06 11.04 2.34
CA ASN A 116 7.69 11.03 0.92
C ASN A 116 6.18 10.90 0.78
N ILE A 117 5.61 11.65 -0.14
CA ILE A 117 4.17 11.66 -0.42
C ILE A 117 3.90 11.53 -1.92
N SER A 118 2.72 11.03 -2.28
CA SER A 118 2.26 10.94 -3.68
C SER A 118 0.74 10.83 -3.75
N GLU A 119 0.16 11.29 -4.87
CA GLU A 119 -1.26 11.14 -5.21
C GLU A 119 -1.50 10.53 -6.60
N THR A 120 -0.42 10.22 -7.34
CA THR A 120 -0.48 10.01 -8.80
C THR A 120 -0.52 8.53 -9.19
N TYR A 121 0.08 7.65 -8.40
CA TYR A 121 0.33 6.27 -8.79
C TYR A 121 -0.68 5.30 -8.19
N GLU A 122 -1.00 4.24 -8.93
CA GLU A 122 -2.03 3.27 -8.53
C GLU A 122 -1.50 2.22 -7.55
N THR A 123 -0.21 1.86 -7.65
CA THR A 123 0.38 0.83 -6.78
C THR A 123 1.52 1.38 -5.92
N GLU A 124 1.76 0.69 -4.79
CA GLU A 124 2.88 1.01 -3.90
C GLU A 124 4.24 0.89 -4.60
N LEU A 125 4.39 -0.05 -5.53
CA LEU A 125 5.66 -0.26 -6.23
C LEU A 125 5.90 0.79 -7.33
N GLU A 126 4.86 1.22 -8.03
CA GLU A 126 4.95 2.36 -8.96
C GLU A 126 5.30 3.64 -8.21
N THR A 127 4.68 3.85 -7.04
CA THR A 127 4.97 4.99 -6.16
C THR A 127 6.43 4.96 -5.70
N LEU A 128 6.93 3.79 -5.25
CA LEU A 128 8.33 3.62 -4.86
C LEU A 128 9.29 3.90 -6.02
N ALA A 129 9.01 3.37 -7.21
CA ALA A 129 9.81 3.61 -8.40
C ALA A 129 9.90 5.11 -8.72
N ALA A 130 8.77 5.83 -8.69
CA ALA A 130 8.73 7.27 -8.92
C ALA A 130 9.51 8.06 -7.85
N TRP A 131 9.45 7.64 -6.59
CA TRP A 131 10.26 8.25 -5.53
C TRP A 131 11.76 7.98 -5.72
N MET A 132 12.14 6.83 -6.29
CA MET A 132 13.55 6.52 -6.56
C MET A 132 14.10 7.25 -7.78
N ASP A 133 13.26 7.72 -8.70
CA ASP A 133 13.68 8.51 -9.87
C ASP A 133 13.99 9.98 -9.52
N ARG A 134 13.57 10.46 -8.35
CA ARG A 134 13.77 11.85 -7.91
C ARG A 134 14.81 11.94 -6.79
N PRO A 135 15.82 12.81 -6.91
CA PRO A 135 16.91 12.90 -5.92
C PRO A 135 16.44 13.24 -4.50
N ASP A 136 15.43 14.09 -4.37
CA ASP A 136 14.87 14.55 -3.08
C ASP A 136 14.19 13.39 -2.32
N THR A 137 13.30 12.64 -2.96
CA THR A 137 12.58 11.53 -2.35
C THR A 137 13.46 10.27 -2.22
N LYS A 138 14.35 10.01 -3.18
CA LYS A 138 15.35 8.94 -3.12
C LYS A 138 16.25 9.09 -1.89
N ARG A 139 16.68 10.32 -1.59
CA ARG A 139 17.53 10.60 -0.41
C ARG A 139 16.84 10.19 0.89
N VAL A 140 15.53 10.37 1.02
CA VAL A 140 14.76 9.93 2.20
C VAL A 140 14.78 8.41 2.32
N ILE A 141 14.54 7.69 1.22
CA ILE A 141 14.52 6.21 1.21
C ILE A 141 15.87 5.61 1.55
N LEU A 142 16.95 6.22 1.04
CA LEU A 142 18.32 5.73 1.20
C LEU A 142 19.08 6.42 2.34
N ALA A 143 18.42 7.20 3.19
CA ALA A 143 19.07 7.89 4.31
C ALA A 143 19.75 6.87 5.26
N PRO A 144 21.07 6.98 5.50
CA PRO A 144 21.81 5.95 6.25
C PRO A 144 21.45 5.93 7.74
N ASP A 145 20.93 7.03 8.27
CA ASP A 145 20.47 7.19 9.65
C ASP A 145 19.04 6.70 9.89
N ALA A 146 18.29 6.36 8.82
CA ALA A 146 16.97 5.75 8.97
C ALA A 146 17.07 4.30 9.45
N THR A 147 16.35 3.97 10.51
CA THR A 147 16.23 2.62 11.09
C THR A 147 14.80 2.12 11.12
N LYS A 148 13.82 3.03 11.05
CA LYS A 148 12.39 2.73 11.11
C LYS A 148 11.66 3.38 9.94
N MET A 149 10.55 2.75 9.53
CA MET A 149 9.64 3.32 8.54
C MET A 149 8.17 3.09 8.92
N GLY A 150 7.32 4.01 8.48
CA GLY A 150 5.89 3.82 8.41
C GLY A 150 5.41 4.06 6.98
N PHE A 151 4.47 3.25 6.51
CA PHE A 151 3.90 3.38 5.18
C PHE A 151 2.40 3.17 5.22
N SER A 152 1.65 4.14 4.75
CA SER A 152 0.20 4.08 4.72
C SER A 152 -0.37 4.85 3.54
N TRP A 153 -1.68 4.71 3.33
CA TRP A 153 -2.40 5.36 2.25
C TRP A 153 -3.86 5.59 2.63
N LEU A 154 -4.50 6.43 1.84
CA LEU A 154 -5.95 6.52 1.78
C LEU A 154 -6.36 6.43 0.31
N GLN A 155 -7.31 5.53 -0.02
CA GLN A 155 -7.94 5.47 -1.33
C GLN A 155 -9.33 6.08 -1.26
N GLU A 156 -9.60 7.04 -2.13
CA GLU A 156 -10.92 7.66 -2.30
C GLU A 156 -11.84 6.77 -3.14
N ASP A 157 -13.15 7.03 -3.07
CA ASP A 157 -14.16 6.27 -3.82
C ASP A 157 -13.97 6.37 -5.35
N ASN A 158 -13.43 7.50 -5.83
CA ASN A 158 -13.08 7.72 -7.23
C ASN A 158 -11.82 6.94 -7.66
N GLY A 159 -11.12 6.28 -6.71
CA GLY A 159 -9.94 5.47 -6.93
C GLY A 159 -8.62 6.19 -6.72
N LYS A 160 -8.60 7.50 -6.52
CA LYS A 160 -7.38 8.26 -6.21
C LYS A 160 -6.76 7.74 -4.91
N ILE A 161 -5.44 7.58 -4.88
CA ILE A 161 -4.73 7.09 -3.72
C ILE A 161 -3.71 8.12 -3.26
N TRP A 162 -3.75 8.41 -1.96
CA TRP A 162 -2.83 9.28 -1.27
C TRP A 162 -1.82 8.42 -0.50
N TRP A 163 -0.57 8.41 -0.94
CA TRP A 163 0.49 7.62 -0.37
C TRP A 163 1.38 8.43 0.56
N THR A 164 1.75 7.88 1.70
CA THR A 164 2.72 8.49 2.63
C THR A 164 3.70 7.45 3.13
N LEU A 165 4.99 7.75 3.00
CA LEU A 165 6.11 7.05 3.60
C LEU A 165 6.79 7.99 4.60
N VAL A 166 6.99 7.55 5.84
CA VAL A 166 7.73 8.28 6.88
C VAL A 166 8.93 7.45 7.29
N MET A 167 10.11 8.07 7.30
CA MET A 167 11.35 7.45 7.76
C MET A 167 11.78 8.10 9.07
N GLY A 168 12.24 7.26 10.01
CA GLY A 168 12.69 7.67 11.34
C GLY A 168 13.97 6.97 11.79
N SER A 169 14.65 7.55 12.76
CA SER A 169 15.88 7.02 13.37
C SER A 169 15.66 6.71 14.84
#